data_02ed27ba22d862c76677ca3b206977d9
#
_entry.id   02ed27ba22d862c76677ca3b206977d9
#
_cell.length_a   1.000
_cell.length_b   1.000
_cell.length_c   1.000
_cell.angle_alpha   90.00
_cell.angle_beta   90.00
_cell.angle_gamma   90.00
#
_symmetry.space_group_name_H-M   'P 1'
#
loop_
_entity.id
_entity.type
_entity.pdbx_description
1 polymer ?
#
loop_
_entity_poly.entity_id
_entity_poly.type
_entity_poly.pdbx_seq_one_letter_code
_entity_poly.pdbx_strand_id
1 'polypeptide(L)'
;MTPSRARPAAITVAVALLGLLVLLAGCEGQRSPNAGVAGTVSTQGQDGPAAGLDAARDFRSVRGYRSTPVPTRLEIPRIGVFTGLQRLGRAKDGTVEVPRGPRKWDTAGWYAGPGGTRPGDPGSAVILGHVDSTSGPAVFYRLRELRPGDRVEVVRAGGSRASFTVDRVERYPKRRFPTDDVYYPTLTPRLRLVTCGGEFDRAAGSYRDNVIAFASLSS
;
A
#
# COMPACT_ATOMS: atom_id res chain seq x y z
N MET A 1 20.33 -50.43 -29.95
CA MET A 1 20.16 -49.05 -30.46
C MET A 1 19.89 -48.14 -29.27
N THR A 2 20.93 -47.52 -28.78
CA THR A 2 20.92 -46.64 -27.57
C THR A 2 20.89 -45.17 -28.03
N PRO A 3 19.97 -44.33 -27.51
CA PRO A 3 19.99 -42.92 -27.86
C PRO A 3 21.00 -42.15 -27.00
N SER A 4 21.83 -41.39 -27.69
CA SER A 4 22.87 -40.49 -27.19
C SER A 4 22.29 -39.35 -26.35
N ARG A 5 22.87 -39.13 -25.14
CA ARG A 5 22.62 -37.98 -24.28
C ARG A 5 23.41 -36.78 -24.78
N ALA A 6 22.72 -35.73 -25.22
CA ALA A 6 23.33 -34.42 -25.44
C ALA A 6 23.51 -33.65 -24.11
N ARG A 7 24.73 -33.16 -23.87
CA ARG A 7 25.12 -32.31 -22.73
C ARG A 7 24.74 -30.84 -23.04
N PRO A 8 24.23 -30.06 -22.10
CA PRO A 8 24.08 -28.62 -22.30
C PRO A 8 25.42 -27.91 -22.07
N ALA A 9 25.75 -26.98 -22.97
CA ALA A 9 26.90 -26.11 -22.93
C ALA A 9 26.73 -25.04 -21.83
N ALA A 10 27.73 -24.90 -20.96
CA ALA A 10 27.80 -23.83 -19.98
C ALA A 10 28.20 -22.52 -20.67
N ILE A 11 27.37 -21.49 -20.57
CA ILE A 11 27.69 -20.13 -21.00
C ILE A 11 28.33 -19.41 -19.81
N THR A 12 29.65 -19.17 -19.91
CA THR A 12 30.39 -18.36 -18.94
C THR A 12 30.23 -16.89 -19.29
N VAL A 13 29.55 -16.13 -18.43
CA VAL A 13 29.46 -14.67 -18.55
C VAL A 13 30.58 -14.05 -17.77
N ALA A 14 31.54 -13.43 -18.49
CA ALA A 14 32.60 -12.63 -17.92
C ALA A 14 32.08 -11.26 -17.52
N VAL A 15 32.13 -10.93 -16.21
CA VAL A 15 31.83 -9.61 -15.68
C VAL A 15 33.10 -8.77 -15.71
N ALA A 16 33.14 -7.75 -16.57
CA ALA A 16 34.17 -6.73 -16.59
C ALA A 16 33.90 -5.67 -15.53
N LEU A 17 34.77 -5.61 -14.50
CA LEU A 17 34.81 -4.55 -13.50
C LEU A 17 35.50 -3.32 -14.09
N LEU A 18 34.70 -2.24 -14.35
CA LEU A 18 35.27 -0.92 -14.67
C LEU A 18 35.27 -0.09 -13.37
N GLY A 19 36.51 0.10 -12.82
CA GLY A 19 36.75 0.97 -11.69
C GLY A 19 36.64 2.44 -12.09
N LEU A 20 35.78 3.20 -11.43
CA LEU A 20 35.69 4.66 -11.55
C LEU A 20 36.33 5.31 -10.32
N LEU A 21 37.54 5.88 -10.54
CA LEU A 21 38.28 6.67 -9.56
C LEU A 21 37.65 8.08 -9.49
N VAL A 22 37.02 8.45 -8.37
CA VAL A 22 36.54 9.79 -8.14
C VAL A 22 37.57 10.56 -7.32
N LEU A 23 38.17 11.58 -7.94
CA LEU A 23 39.06 12.55 -7.33
C LEU A 23 38.27 13.49 -6.42
N LEU A 24 38.63 13.50 -5.13
CA LEU A 24 38.19 14.49 -4.14
C LEU A 24 38.95 15.80 -4.36
N ALA A 25 38.31 16.83 -4.86
CA ALA A 25 38.83 18.19 -4.85
C ALA A 25 38.31 18.89 -3.58
N GLY A 26 39.25 19.27 -2.69
CA GLY A 26 38.96 20.02 -1.48
C GLY A 26 38.58 21.48 -1.80
N CYS A 27 37.58 22.00 -1.14
CA CYS A 27 37.30 23.43 -1.05
C CYS A 27 37.76 23.94 0.30
N GLU A 28 38.92 24.66 0.29
CA GLU A 28 39.40 25.44 1.42
C GLU A 28 38.52 26.65 1.62
N GLY A 29 38.03 26.82 2.87
CA GLY A 29 37.17 27.92 3.28
C GLY A 29 37.97 29.21 3.49
N GLN A 30 37.56 30.27 2.80
CA GLN A 30 38.06 31.63 3.03
C GLN A 30 37.49 32.17 4.35
N ARG A 31 38.39 32.47 5.29
CA ARG A 31 38.12 33.27 6.47
C ARG A 31 38.24 34.76 6.10
N SER A 32 37.15 35.50 6.18
CA SER A 32 37.19 36.96 6.20
C SER A 32 37.37 37.47 7.63
N PRO A 33 38.28 38.42 7.87
CA PRO A 33 38.36 39.05 9.20
C PRO A 33 37.38 40.21 9.27
N ASN A 34 36.43 40.11 10.20
CA ASN A 34 35.53 41.20 10.50
C ASN A 34 36.03 41.97 11.71
N ALA A 35 36.34 43.24 11.48
CA ALA A 35 36.85 44.18 12.47
C ALA A 35 35.78 44.51 13.55
N GLY A 36 36.24 44.56 14.80
CA GLY A 36 35.43 44.89 15.96
C GLY A 36 34.87 46.31 15.92
N VAL A 37 33.61 46.42 16.26
CA VAL A 37 32.99 47.63 16.75
C VAL A 37 32.43 47.33 18.15
N ALA A 38 33.10 47.87 19.15
CA ALA A 38 32.63 47.87 20.54
C ALA A 38 31.46 48.85 20.66
N GLY A 39 30.24 48.32 20.66
CA GLY A 39 29.03 49.08 21.05
C GLY A 39 28.54 48.58 22.38
N THR A 40 28.72 49.37 23.41
CA THR A 40 28.11 49.21 24.72
C THR A 40 26.59 49.31 24.56
N VAL A 41 25.89 48.16 24.66
CA VAL A 41 24.44 48.15 24.80
C VAL A 41 24.08 48.02 26.27
N SER A 42 23.48 49.08 26.81
CA SER A 42 22.88 49.14 28.15
C SER A 42 21.77 48.11 28.26
N THR A 43 21.91 47.21 29.21
CA THR A 43 20.88 46.26 29.61
C THR A 43 19.79 47.00 30.36
N GLN A 44 18.74 47.42 29.66
CA GLN A 44 17.47 47.72 30.35
C GLN A 44 16.66 46.43 30.36
N GLY A 45 16.42 45.92 31.57
CA GLY A 45 15.52 44.83 31.83
C GLY A 45 14.10 45.17 31.33
N GLN A 46 13.61 44.40 30.42
CA GLN A 46 12.19 44.29 30.14
C GLN A 46 11.74 42.92 30.60
N ASP A 47 11.17 42.89 31.80
CA ASP A 47 10.31 41.81 32.22
C ASP A 47 9.07 41.80 31.35
N GLY A 48 9.17 41.20 30.16
CA GLY A 48 8.03 40.88 29.31
C GLY A 48 7.49 39.52 29.72
N PRO A 49 6.17 39.32 29.80
CA PRO A 49 5.59 38.09 30.26
C PRO A 49 5.99 36.96 29.32
N ALA A 50 6.35 35.81 29.91
CA ALA A 50 6.71 34.57 29.24
C ALA A 50 5.51 33.93 28.52
N ALA A 51 4.84 34.69 27.64
CA ALA A 51 3.69 34.25 26.85
C ALA A 51 4.07 33.44 25.59
N GLY A 52 5.37 33.34 25.26
CA GLY A 52 5.83 32.69 24.02
C GLY A 52 5.97 31.18 24.10
N LEU A 53 6.08 30.59 25.29
CA LEU A 53 6.29 29.12 25.40
C LEU A 53 4.99 28.35 25.64
N ASP A 54 3.94 29.02 26.10
CA ASP A 54 2.62 28.37 26.25
C ASP A 54 1.86 28.29 24.95
N ALA A 55 1.99 29.28 24.06
CA ALA A 55 1.43 29.21 22.72
C ALA A 55 2.03 28.06 21.86
N ALA A 56 3.31 27.71 22.08
CA ALA A 56 3.93 26.56 21.44
C ALA A 56 3.48 25.21 22.05
N ARG A 57 2.98 25.23 23.28
CA ARG A 57 2.38 24.05 23.93
C ARG A 57 0.94 23.83 23.49
N ASP A 58 0.20 24.88 23.20
CA ASP A 58 -1.15 24.81 22.65
C ASP A 58 -1.17 24.41 21.17
N PHE A 59 -0.05 24.60 20.44
CA PHE A 59 0.13 24.03 19.10
C PHE A 59 0.45 22.53 19.08
N ARG A 60 0.60 21.88 20.20
CA ARG A 60 0.26 20.47 20.32
C ARG A 60 -1.26 20.36 20.23
N SER A 61 -1.76 20.72 19.06
CA SER A 61 -3.06 20.34 18.63
C SER A 61 -3.20 18.85 18.91
N VAL A 62 -3.86 18.55 20.00
CA VAL A 62 -4.49 17.28 20.30
C VAL A 62 -5.67 17.15 19.34
N ARG A 63 -5.42 17.28 18.06
CA ARG A 63 -6.08 16.42 17.11
C ARG A 63 -5.46 15.04 17.37
N GLY A 64 -5.90 14.43 18.47
CA GLY A 64 -5.80 13.00 18.61
C GLY A 64 -6.39 12.46 17.31
N TYR A 65 -5.53 12.16 16.37
CA TYR A 65 -5.90 11.42 15.15
C TYR A 65 -6.46 10.11 15.72
N ARG A 66 -7.78 10.08 15.92
CA ARG A 66 -8.46 8.86 16.34
C ARG A 66 -8.18 7.89 15.22
N SER A 67 -7.17 7.06 15.45
CA SER A 67 -6.81 6.06 14.45
C SER A 67 -8.05 5.26 14.15
N THR A 68 -8.47 5.28 12.89
CA THR A 68 -9.62 4.50 12.43
C THR A 68 -9.48 3.07 12.92
N PRO A 69 -10.52 2.47 13.53
CA PRO A 69 -10.44 1.11 14.03
C PRO A 69 -10.08 0.12 12.91
N VAL A 70 -9.40 -0.99 13.25
CA VAL A 70 -9.00 -2.00 12.28
C VAL A 70 -10.22 -2.62 11.58
N PRO A 71 -10.16 -2.88 10.27
CA PRO A 71 -11.23 -3.57 9.56
C PRO A 71 -11.28 -5.05 10.00
N THR A 72 -12.50 -5.54 10.18
CA THR A 72 -12.75 -6.91 10.67
C THR A 72 -13.58 -7.74 9.69
N ARG A 73 -14.43 -7.10 8.86
CA ARG A 73 -15.32 -7.79 7.94
C ARG A 73 -15.58 -6.96 6.68
N LEU A 74 -15.78 -7.67 5.57
CA LEU A 74 -16.15 -7.12 4.26
C LEU A 74 -17.53 -7.64 3.87
N GLU A 75 -18.39 -6.74 3.41
CA GLU A 75 -19.74 -7.05 2.94
C GLU A 75 -19.95 -6.44 1.54
N ILE A 76 -20.28 -7.27 0.56
CA ILE A 76 -20.57 -6.86 -0.83
C ILE A 76 -21.83 -7.60 -1.29
N PRO A 77 -23.04 -7.08 -0.97
CA PRO A 77 -24.31 -7.78 -1.20
C PRO A 77 -24.52 -8.21 -2.66
N ARG A 78 -24.14 -7.35 -3.61
CA ARG A 78 -24.31 -7.58 -5.06
C ARG A 78 -23.74 -8.91 -5.53
N ILE A 79 -22.63 -9.37 -4.95
CA ILE A 79 -21.95 -10.61 -5.32
C ILE A 79 -21.95 -11.66 -4.20
N GLY A 80 -22.73 -11.43 -3.13
CA GLY A 80 -22.90 -12.37 -2.04
C GLY A 80 -21.69 -12.54 -1.13
N VAL A 81 -20.79 -11.56 -1.06
CA VAL A 81 -19.59 -11.61 -0.18
C VAL A 81 -19.94 -11.07 1.20
N PHE A 82 -19.79 -11.92 2.23
CA PHE A 82 -19.92 -11.59 3.65
C PHE A 82 -18.81 -12.35 4.39
N THR A 83 -17.64 -11.73 4.57
CA THR A 83 -16.46 -12.45 5.03
C THR A 83 -15.65 -11.67 6.06
N GLY A 84 -14.91 -12.40 6.91
CA GLY A 84 -13.89 -11.81 7.77
C GLY A 84 -12.68 -11.30 6.97
N LEU A 85 -11.95 -10.36 7.57
CA LEU A 85 -10.73 -9.80 7.00
C LEU A 85 -9.52 -10.27 7.80
N GLN A 86 -8.56 -10.92 7.12
CA GLN A 86 -7.23 -11.18 7.64
C GLN A 86 -6.37 -9.92 7.51
N ARG A 87 -5.42 -9.74 8.42
CA ARG A 87 -4.38 -8.73 8.27
C ARG A 87 -3.27 -9.29 7.39
N LEU A 88 -2.96 -8.61 6.29
CA LEU A 88 -1.91 -8.98 5.35
C LEU A 88 -0.73 -8.02 5.45
N GLY A 89 0.47 -8.57 5.40
CA GLY A 89 1.72 -7.83 5.35
C GLY A 89 2.35 -7.86 3.95
N ARG A 90 3.69 -7.71 3.96
CA ARG A 90 4.54 -7.91 2.80
C ARG A 90 5.32 -9.22 2.99
N ALA A 91 5.34 -10.05 1.99
CA ALA A 91 6.11 -11.29 1.96
C ALA A 91 7.63 -10.99 1.81
N LYS A 92 8.47 -12.00 2.05
CA LYS A 92 9.95 -11.85 1.99
C LYS A 92 10.47 -11.44 0.60
N ASP A 93 9.77 -11.82 -0.44
CA ASP A 93 10.06 -11.47 -1.84
C ASP A 93 9.57 -10.06 -2.23
N GLY A 94 9.01 -9.30 -1.28
CA GLY A 94 8.50 -7.96 -1.49
C GLY A 94 7.07 -7.90 -2.03
N THR A 95 6.44 -9.02 -2.35
CA THR A 95 5.03 -9.06 -2.78
C THR A 95 4.07 -8.85 -1.61
N VAL A 96 2.82 -8.50 -1.90
CA VAL A 96 1.77 -8.44 -0.88
C VAL A 96 1.33 -9.86 -0.54
N GLU A 97 1.19 -10.15 0.76
CA GLU A 97 0.64 -11.43 1.20
C GLU A 97 -0.80 -11.61 0.73
N VAL A 98 -1.22 -12.87 0.58
CA VAL A 98 -2.61 -13.24 0.27
C VAL A 98 -3.21 -13.99 1.46
N PRO A 99 -4.55 -14.08 1.58
CA PRO A 99 -5.19 -14.84 2.65
C PRO A 99 -4.66 -16.27 2.76
N ARG A 100 -4.40 -16.72 3.99
CA ARG A 100 -3.80 -18.03 4.30
C ARG A 100 -4.65 -18.79 5.33
N GLY A 101 -4.29 -20.05 5.55
CA GLY A 101 -4.95 -20.93 6.53
C GLY A 101 -6.12 -21.72 5.95
N PRO A 102 -6.86 -22.45 6.81
CA PRO A 102 -7.89 -23.40 6.36
C PRO A 102 -9.09 -22.73 5.65
N ARG A 103 -9.36 -21.46 5.97
CA ARG A 103 -10.46 -20.68 5.35
C ARG A 103 -9.98 -19.65 4.32
N LYS A 104 -8.79 -19.81 3.76
CA LYS A 104 -8.18 -18.84 2.84
C LYS A 104 -9.03 -18.54 1.58
N TRP A 105 -9.81 -19.52 1.16
CA TRP A 105 -10.66 -19.38 -0.03
C TRP A 105 -11.93 -18.59 0.23
N ASP A 106 -12.43 -18.60 1.48
CA ASP A 106 -13.66 -17.95 1.91
C ASP A 106 -13.40 -16.60 2.59
N THR A 107 -12.13 -16.24 2.83
CA THR A 107 -11.77 -15.00 3.50
C THR A 107 -11.03 -14.05 2.56
N ALA A 108 -11.23 -12.75 2.79
CA ALA A 108 -10.40 -11.71 2.18
C ALA A 108 -9.34 -11.22 3.18
N GLY A 109 -8.40 -10.41 2.71
CA GLY A 109 -7.38 -9.85 3.58
C GLY A 109 -7.13 -8.39 3.27
N TRP A 110 -6.99 -7.59 4.31
CA TRP A 110 -6.65 -6.18 4.21
C TRP A 110 -5.13 -5.98 4.31
N TYR A 111 -4.55 -5.26 3.34
CA TYR A 111 -3.14 -4.91 3.35
C TYR A 111 -2.83 -3.86 4.42
N ALA A 112 -2.06 -4.27 5.43
CA ALA A 112 -1.64 -3.48 6.58
C ALA A 112 -0.11 -3.31 6.66
N GLY A 113 0.60 -3.63 5.57
CA GLY A 113 2.05 -3.42 5.46
C GLY A 113 2.42 -1.95 5.24
N PRO A 114 3.70 -1.65 4.97
CA PRO A 114 4.16 -0.29 4.69
C PRO A 114 3.35 0.38 3.59
N GLY A 115 2.84 1.58 3.84
CA GLY A 115 1.93 2.30 2.94
C GLY A 115 0.48 1.81 2.94
N GLY A 116 0.14 0.80 3.73
CA GLY A 116 -1.23 0.30 3.85
C GLY A 116 -2.12 1.28 4.62
N THR A 117 -3.30 1.56 4.06
CA THR A 117 -4.29 2.49 4.62
C THR A 117 -5.46 1.71 5.22
N ARG A 118 -6.03 2.20 6.32
CA ARG A 118 -7.26 1.63 6.87
C ARG A 118 -8.47 2.10 6.08
N PRO A 119 -9.44 1.23 5.77
CA PRO A 119 -10.67 1.63 5.08
C PRO A 119 -11.39 2.76 5.81
N GLY A 120 -11.56 3.89 5.13
CA GLY A 120 -12.16 5.12 5.67
C GLY A 120 -11.17 6.21 6.06
N ASP A 121 -9.87 5.92 6.12
CA ASP A 121 -8.83 6.96 6.21
C ASP A 121 -8.49 7.52 4.83
N PRO A 122 -7.97 8.76 4.74
CA PRO A 122 -7.38 9.26 3.50
C PRO A 122 -6.31 8.30 2.98
N GLY A 123 -6.32 8.04 1.68
CA GLY A 123 -5.44 7.07 1.04
C GLY A 123 -6.19 5.91 0.40
N SER A 124 -5.46 4.95 -0.15
CA SER A 124 -5.99 3.76 -0.82
C SER A 124 -5.91 2.54 0.09
N ALA A 125 -7.04 2.11 0.62
CA ALA A 125 -7.15 0.83 1.34
C ALA A 125 -7.23 -0.32 0.32
N VAL A 126 -6.41 -1.35 0.48
CA VAL A 126 -6.36 -2.50 -0.44
C VAL A 126 -6.82 -3.76 0.28
N ILE A 127 -7.78 -4.47 -0.32
CA ILE A 127 -8.28 -5.76 0.15
C ILE A 127 -8.09 -6.78 -0.97
N LEU A 128 -7.44 -7.90 -0.63
CA LEU A 128 -7.14 -8.98 -1.55
C LEU A 128 -7.95 -10.22 -1.20
N GLY A 129 -8.31 -10.99 -2.22
CA GLY A 129 -8.99 -12.28 -2.06
C GLY A 129 -8.70 -13.20 -3.23
N HIS A 130 -8.82 -14.50 -3.01
CA HIS A 130 -8.65 -15.49 -4.07
C HIS A 130 -9.83 -15.47 -5.04
N VAL A 131 -9.55 -15.75 -6.32
CA VAL A 131 -10.59 -15.89 -7.35
C VAL A 131 -11.24 -17.27 -7.28
N ASP A 132 -10.43 -18.31 -7.11
CA ASP A 132 -10.87 -19.70 -7.05
C ASP A 132 -9.86 -20.59 -6.30
N SER A 133 -10.19 -21.86 -6.23
CA SER A 133 -9.36 -22.95 -5.72
C SER A 133 -9.54 -24.18 -6.63
N THR A 134 -8.79 -25.23 -6.35
CA THR A 134 -8.99 -26.56 -6.97
C THR A 134 -10.38 -27.15 -6.68
N SER A 135 -11.07 -26.66 -5.64
CA SER A 135 -12.40 -27.13 -5.22
C SER A 135 -13.55 -26.26 -5.71
N GLY A 136 -13.26 -25.13 -6.41
CA GLY A 136 -14.29 -24.24 -6.92
C GLY A 136 -14.05 -22.76 -6.64
N PRO A 137 -15.09 -21.93 -6.81
CA PRO A 137 -15.03 -20.49 -6.60
C PRO A 137 -14.56 -20.09 -5.21
N ALA A 138 -13.73 -19.04 -5.12
CA ALA A 138 -13.31 -18.42 -3.87
C ALA A 138 -14.00 -17.07 -3.64
N VAL A 139 -13.63 -16.39 -2.55
CA VAL A 139 -14.31 -15.17 -2.04
C VAL A 139 -14.50 -14.09 -3.10
N PHE A 140 -13.55 -13.90 -4.02
CA PHE A 140 -13.61 -12.88 -5.08
C PHE A 140 -13.85 -13.43 -6.48
N TYR A 141 -14.39 -14.65 -6.60
CA TYR A 141 -14.72 -15.24 -7.89
C TYR A 141 -15.62 -14.34 -8.76
N ARG A 142 -16.61 -13.70 -8.12
CA ARG A 142 -17.59 -12.84 -8.77
C ARG A 142 -17.20 -11.36 -8.78
N LEU A 143 -15.99 -10.98 -8.35
CA LEU A 143 -15.57 -9.58 -8.27
C LEU A 143 -15.75 -8.83 -9.62
N ARG A 144 -15.53 -9.53 -10.74
CA ARG A 144 -15.72 -8.99 -12.09
C ARG A 144 -17.18 -8.61 -12.45
N GLU A 145 -18.14 -9.06 -11.64
CA GLU A 145 -19.58 -8.79 -11.88
C GLU A 145 -20.04 -7.49 -11.21
N LEU A 146 -19.19 -6.87 -10.39
CA LEU A 146 -19.48 -5.56 -9.82
C LEU A 146 -19.58 -4.50 -10.92
N ARG A 147 -20.43 -3.51 -10.67
CA ARG A 147 -20.71 -2.40 -11.58
C ARG A 147 -20.57 -1.06 -10.83
N PRO A 148 -20.32 0.03 -11.55
CA PRO A 148 -20.42 1.37 -10.97
C PRO A 148 -21.77 1.54 -10.23
N GLY A 149 -21.69 2.09 -9.00
CA GLY A 149 -22.84 2.26 -8.12
C GLY A 149 -23.07 1.12 -7.10
N ASP A 150 -22.45 -0.07 -7.28
CA ASP A 150 -22.56 -1.15 -6.31
C ASP A 150 -21.91 -0.77 -4.97
N ARG A 151 -22.54 -1.21 -3.87
CA ARG A 151 -22.11 -0.89 -2.51
C ARG A 151 -21.15 -1.92 -1.97
N VAL A 152 -20.10 -1.42 -1.30
CA VAL A 152 -19.12 -2.20 -0.55
C VAL A 152 -19.06 -1.64 0.87
N GLU A 153 -19.22 -2.48 1.87
CA GLU A 153 -19.09 -2.10 3.26
C GLU A 153 -17.92 -2.78 3.95
N VAL A 154 -17.15 -1.99 4.67
CA VAL A 154 -16.10 -2.49 5.56
C VAL A 154 -16.52 -2.23 6.99
N VAL A 155 -16.79 -3.30 7.73
CA VAL A 155 -17.07 -3.26 9.17
C VAL A 155 -15.74 -3.22 9.91
N ARG A 156 -15.61 -2.33 10.88
CA ARG A 156 -14.41 -2.12 11.69
C ARG A 156 -14.64 -2.59 13.12
N ALA A 157 -13.57 -2.76 13.87
CA ALA A 157 -13.64 -3.07 15.30
C ALA A 157 -14.52 -2.03 16.01
N GLY A 158 -15.35 -2.49 16.95
CA GLY A 158 -16.36 -1.64 17.60
C GLY A 158 -17.62 -1.41 16.77
N GLY A 159 -17.79 -2.09 15.61
CA GLY A 159 -19.02 -2.09 14.81
C GLY A 159 -19.19 -0.90 13.87
N SER A 160 -18.27 0.08 13.87
CA SER A 160 -18.35 1.19 12.91
C SER A 160 -18.15 0.69 11.48
N ARG A 161 -18.76 1.38 10.51
CA ARG A 161 -18.75 0.99 9.10
C ARG A 161 -18.12 2.08 8.24
N ALA A 162 -17.41 1.67 7.18
CA ALA A 162 -17.04 2.52 6.07
C ALA A 162 -17.74 2.00 4.83
N SER A 163 -18.59 2.82 4.24
CA SER A 163 -19.35 2.49 3.02
C SER A 163 -18.64 3.08 1.81
N PHE A 164 -18.50 2.28 0.76
CA PHE A 164 -17.87 2.67 -0.50
C PHE A 164 -18.83 2.36 -1.64
N THR A 165 -18.77 3.19 -2.67
CA THR A 165 -19.46 2.98 -3.95
C THR A 165 -18.42 2.60 -5.00
N VAL A 166 -18.69 1.52 -5.74
CA VAL A 166 -17.83 1.09 -6.85
C VAL A 166 -17.86 2.16 -7.94
N ASP A 167 -16.68 2.62 -8.33
CA ASP A 167 -16.49 3.58 -9.43
C ASP A 167 -16.35 2.86 -10.78
N ARG A 168 -15.51 1.81 -10.80
CA ARG A 168 -15.22 0.98 -11.98
C ARG A 168 -14.62 -0.35 -11.59
N VAL A 169 -14.69 -1.31 -12.51
CA VAL A 169 -14.01 -2.61 -12.39
C VAL A 169 -13.20 -2.83 -13.66
N GLU A 170 -11.93 -3.14 -13.52
CA GLU A 170 -11.00 -3.26 -14.62
C GLU A 170 -10.12 -4.51 -14.51
N ARG A 171 -9.67 -5.00 -15.65
CA ARG A 171 -8.75 -6.14 -15.72
C ARG A 171 -7.41 -5.69 -16.30
N TYR A 172 -6.33 -6.05 -15.62
CA TYR A 172 -4.96 -5.70 -15.98
C TYR A 172 -4.08 -6.94 -16.08
N PRO A 173 -3.28 -7.09 -17.14
CA PRO A 173 -2.22 -8.07 -17.16
C PRO A 173 -1.27 -7.89 -15.97
N LYS A 174 -0.86 -8.97 -15.29
CA LYS A 174 0.03 -8.88 -14.11
C LYS A 174 1.30 -8.08 -14.37
N ARG A 175 1.88 -8.19 -15.58
CA ARG A 175 3.06 -7.41 -16.01
C ARG A 175 2.80 -5.91 -16.17
N ARG A 176 1.53 -5.48 -16.21
CA ARG A 176 1.08 -4.09 -16.31
C ARG A 176 0.16 -3.73 -15.15
N PHE A 177 0.43 -4.30 -13.98
CA PHE A 177 -0.36 -4.00 -12.80
C PHE A 177 -0.26 -2.49 -12.50
N PRO A 178 -1.40 -1.79 -12.30
CA PRO A 178 -1.43 -0.34 -12.09
C PRO A 178 -1.06 -0.01 -10.63
N THR A 179 0.21 -0.17 -10.28
CA THR A 179 0.71 -0.05 -8.90
C THR A 179 0.34 1.30 -8.28
N ASP A 180 0.49 2.39 -9.05
CA ASP A 180 0.22 3.73 -8.57
C ASP A 180 -1.27 3.94 -8.29
N ASP A 181 -2.17 3.50 -9.17
CA ASP A 181 -3.62 3.61 -8.99
C ASP A 181 -4.13 2.78 -7.80
N VAL A 182 -3.42 1.70 -7.47
CA VAL A 182 -3.80 0.79 -6.40
C VAL A 182 -3.24 1.21 -5.05
N TYR A 183 -1.96 1.57 -4.98
CA TYR A 183 -1.25 1.78 -3.71
C TYR A 183 -0.89 3.23 -3.42
N TYR A 184 -0.95 4.15 -4.42
CA TYR A 184 -0.55 5.53 -4.20
C TYR A 184 -1.48 6.22 -3.18
N PRO A 185 -0.94 7.07 -2.29
CA PRO A 185 -1.75 7.81 -1.34
C PRO A 185 -2.66 8.81 -2.05
N THR A 186 -3.92 8.88 -1.60
CA THR A 186 -4.93 9.82 -2.09
C THR A 186 -5.41 10.72 -0.95
N LEU A 187 -5.85 11.93 -1.27
CA LEU A 187 -6.37 12.87 -0.26
C LEU A 187 -7.72 12.45 0.31
N THR A 188 -8.47 11.65 -0.46
CA THR A 188 -9.79 11.14 -0.06
C THR A 188 -9.72 9.62 0.13
N PRO A 189 -10.55 9.05 1.04
CA PRO A 189 -10.57 7.60 1.23
C PRO A 189 -10.98 6.86 -0.04
N ARG A 190 -10.17 5.88 -0.43
CA ARG A 190 -10.39 4.99 -1.56
C ARG A 190 -10.31 3.55 -1.12
N LEU A 191 -11.00 2.67 -1.83
CA LEU A 191 -10.93 1.23 -1.63
C LEU A 191 -10.59 0.54 -2.94
N ARG A 192 -9.71 -0.46 -2.86
CA ARG A 192 -9.31 -1.33 -3.96
C ARG A 192 -9.55 -2.78 -3.56
N LEU A 193 -10.39 -3.48 -4.31
CA LEU A 193 -10.58 -4.92 -4.16
C LEU A 193 -9.82 -5.60 -5.28
N VAL A 194 -8.92 -6.53 -4.95
CA VAL A 194 -8.00 -7.13 -5.92
C VAL A 194 -8.08 -8.64 -5.88
N THR A 195 -8.19 -9.26 -7.05
CA THR A 195 -8.12 -10.71 -7.21
C THR A 195 -7.37 -11.07 -8.49
N CYS A 196 -7.01 -12.34 -8.63
CA CYS A 196 -6.51 -12.89 -9.89
C CYS A 196 -7.64 -12.99 -10.93
N GLY A 197 -7.28 -13.00 -12.22
CA GLY A 197 -8.25 -13.16 -13.30
C GLY A 197 -7.60 -13.41 -14.65
N GLY A 198 -8.43 -13.42 -15.71
CA GLY A 198 -7.97 -13.74 -17.05
C GLY A 198 -7.79 -15.24 -17.26
N GLU A 199 -6.91 -15.62 -18.19
CA GLU A 199 -6.57 -16.99 -18.52
C GLU A 199 -5.63 -17.59 -17.46
N PHE A 200 -5.88 -18.84 -17.08
CA PHE A 200 -4.99 -19.58 -16.19
C PHE A 200 -3.81 -20.16 -16.98
N ASP A 201 -2.62 -19.74 -16.66
CA ASP A 201 -1.38 -20.26 -17.22
C ASP A 201 -0.95 -21.50 -16.43
N ARG A 202 -1.16 -22.69 -17.03
CA ARG A 202 -0.84 -23.96 -16.36
C ARG A 202 0.66 -24.16 -16.15
N ALA A 203 1.50 -23.60 -17.01
CA ALA A 203 2.96 -23.70 -16.86
C ALA A 203 3.46 -22.83 -15.70
N ALA A 204 2.88 -21.65 -15.52
CA ALA A 204 3.19 -20.74 -14.42
C ALA A 204 2.39 -21.05 -13.14
N GLY A 205 1.38 -21.92 -13.18
CA GLY A 205 0.48 -22.22 -12.06
C GLY A 205 -0.28 -20.98 -11.56
N SER A 206 -0.58 -20.01 -12.45
CA SER A 206 -1.12 -18.71 -12.07
C SER A 206 -1.98 -18.10 -13.17
N TYR A 207 -2.93 -17.26 -12.77
CA TYR A 207 -3.67 -16.41 -13.70
C TYR A 207 -2.78 -15.31 -14.29
N ARG A 208 -3.01 -14.97 -15.57
CA ARG A 208 -2.23 -13.95 -16.31
C ARG A 208 -2.57 -12.52 -15.92
N ASP A 209 -3.78 -12.30 -15.39
CA ASP A 209 -4.30 -10.97 -15.09
C ASP A 209 -4.68 -10.83 -13.61
N ASN A 210 -4.97 -9.59 -13.22
CA ASN A 210 -5.72 -9.24 -12.03
C ASN A 210 -7.03 -8.53 -12.42
N VAL A 211 -8.06 -8.72 -11.61
CA VAL A 211 -9.29 -7.92 -11.63
C VAL A 211 -9.27 -6.99 -10.42
N ILE A 212 -9.52 -5.71 -10.65
CA ILE A 212 -9.50 -4.68 -9.63
C ILE A 212 -10.83 -3.92 -9.67
N ALA A 213 -11.54 -3.89 -8.55
CA ALA A 213 -12.65 -2.98 -8.33
C ALA A 213 -12.13 -1.74 -7.59
N PHE A 214 -12.35 -0.58 -8.17
CA PHE A 214 -12.02 0.73 -7.63
C PHE A 214 -13.29 1.30 -7.01
N ALA A 215 -13.20 1.81 -5.78
CA ALA A 215 -14.34 2.38 -5.09
C ALA A 215 -13.93 3.62 -4.28
N SER A 216 -14.88 4.54 -4.13
CA SER A 216 -14.76 5.79 -3.38
C SER A 216 -15.64 5.72 -2.13
N LEU A 217 -15.20 6.39 -1.04
CA LEU A 217 -16.03 6.50 0.15
C LEU A 217 -17.37 7.15 -0.21
N SER A 218 -18.45 6.52 0.19
CA SER A 218 -19.80 7.07 0.03
C SER A 218 -20.01 8.25 0.98
N SER A 219 -20.59 9.33 0.49
CA SER A 219 -21.03 10.50 1.27
C SER A 219 -22.21 10.16 2.19
#